data_1c9fec3a257f9d6e3303263c7579414e
#
_entry.id   1c9fec3a257f9d6e3303263c7579414e
#
_cell.length_a   1.000
_cell.length_b   1.000
_cell.length_c   1.000
_cell.angle_alpha   90.00
_cell.angle_beta   90.00
_cell.angle_gamma   90.00
#
_symmetry.space_group_name_H-M   'P 1'
#
loop_
_entity.id
_entity.type
_entity.pdbx_description
1 polymer ?
#
loop_
_entity_poly.entity_id
_entity_poly.type
_entity_poly.pdbx_seq_one_letter_code
_entity_poly.pdbx_strand_id
1 'polypeptide(L)'
;MHCRACGSYPPLFDEQQFNDWLSAHLSAYASENGRFCPECYCNKTICYGHNPRGTQRVQCRVCRKVWTPKQQKQRKIIPPERIETVSLIVPFQGSSAEQKLYVLLSFDATFGNILHISTNFTQHFIGETLRYRWRGRIEPDLHHSDIVNRVDLRETQFLRRSQFDEIQYGSAVLKRNARGAILRPVIAAHGHFRVLSILFPKVKVHVISHECFLRGAVITVWADLFRQREGELWFIEEEINDSDSNTPWNFQGITQHGWWQGQWQFWAQKKNRKMVCSLTGGDSNNAETLSLTASRHFIHWLYQQTNFTHSAQLSAGRVTQLICDLAHDYNEKREIKGTDCGSQK
;
A
#
# COMPACT_ATOMS: atom_id res chain seq x y z
N MET A 1 17.49 3.85 15.42
CA MET A 1 16.64 2.68 15.77
C MET A 1 16.83 1.62 14.70
N HIS A 2 17.21 0.43 15.08
CA HIS A 2 17.37 -0.70 14.18
C HIS A 2 16.05 -1.44 14.07
N CYS A 3 15.50 -1.60 12.89
CA CYS A 3 14.33 -2.48 12.69
C CYS A 3 14.80 -3.93 12.76
N ARG A 4 14.63 -4.58 13.92
CA ARG A 4 15.03 -5.98 14.12
C ARG A 4 14.29 -6.95 13.20
N ALA A 5 13.13 -6.57 12.68
CA ALA A 5 12.32 -7.44 11.83
C ALA A 5 12.75 -7.45 10.35
N CYS A 6 13.30 -6.36 9.83
CA CYS A 6 13.71 -6.27 8.43
C CYS A 6 15.21 -5.94 8.26
N GLY A 7 15.98 -5.83 9.36
CA GLY A 7 17.41 -5.52 9.30
C GLY A 7 17.75 -4.12 8.78
N SER A 8 16.75 -3.27 8.53
CA SER A 8 16.99 -1.95 7.98
C SER A 8 17.58 -1.01 9.04
N TYR A 9 18.66 -0.33 8.66
CA TYR A 9 19.30 0.68 9.49
C TYR A 9 18.68 2.07 9.25
N PRO A 10 18.44 2.84 10.34
CA PRO A 10 18.00 4.22 10.23
C PRO A 10 18.87 5.15 9.41
N PRO A 11 20.23 4.98 9.34
CA PRO A 11 21.05 5.95 8.62
C PRO A 11 20.79 6.02 7.11
N LEU A 12 19.96 5.13 6.60
CA LEU A 12 19.49 5.18 5.23
C LEU A 12 18.18 5.99 5.08
N PHE A 13 17.62 6.43 6.19
CA PHE A 13 16.55 7.40 6.28
C PHE A 13 17.19 8.77 6.49
N ASP A 14 17.16 9.60 5.51
CA ASP A 14 17.20 11.01 5.78
C ASP A 14 15.87 11.33 6.47
N GLU A 15 15.94 11.57 7.76
CA GLU A 15 14.77 11.84 8.61
C GLU A 15 14.01 13.06 8.09
N GLN A 16 14.74 14.04 7.54
CA GLN A 16 14.15 15.23 6.93
C GLN A 16 13.35 14.86 5.67
N GLN A 17 13.92 14.05 4.78
CA GLN A 17 13.22 13.58 3.58
C GLN A 17 11.97 12.77 3.90
N PHE A 18 12.04 11.92 4.93
CA PHE A 18 10.88 11.17 5.40
C PHE A 18 9.80 12.10 5.96
N ASN A 19 10.18 13.06 6.79
CA ASN A 19 9.24 14.02 7.36
C ASN A 19 8.63 14.93 6.27
N ASP A 20 9.40 15.32 5.27
CA ASP A 20 8.90 16.08 4.12
C ASP A 20 7.91 15.26 3.29
N TRP A 21 8.24 13.99 3.03
CA TRP A 21 7.34 13.06 2.36
C TRP A 21 6.06 12.84 3.18
N LEU A 22 6.20 12.55 4.46
CA LEU A 22 5.07 12.35 5.37
C LEU A 22 4.19 13.60 5.47
N SER A 23 4.78 14.76 5.60
CA SER A 23 4.07 16.04 5.66
C SER A 23 3.31 16.32 4.36
N ALA A 24 3.89 16.01 3.20
CA ALA A 24 3.23 16.14 1.91
C ALA A 24 2.01 15.21 1.82
N HIS A 25 2.13 13.97 2.28
CA HIS A 25 1.03 13.01 2.29
C HIS A 25 -0.05 13.34 3.31
N LEU A 26 0.33 13.74 4.53
CA LEU A 26 -0.62 14.19 5.54
C LEU A 26 -1.34 15.47 5.11
N SER A 27 -0.66 16.40 4.45
CA SER A 27 -1.27 17.59 3.89
C SER A 27 -2.29 17.25 2.80
N ALA A 28 -2.11 16.14 2.09
CA ALA A 28 -3.10 15.65 1.15
C ALA A 28 -4.42 15.26 1.83
N TYR A 29 -4.35 14.69 3.02
CA TYR A 29 -5.53 14.33 3.83
C TYR A 29 -6.08 15.51 4.64
N ALA A 30 -5.20 16.37 5.15
CA ALA A 30 -5.60 17.54 5.94
C ALA A 30 -6.20 18.66 5.09
N SER A 31 -5.91 18.72 3.80
CA SER A 31 -6.56 19.66 2.90
C SER A 31 -7.94 19.13 2.51
N GLU A 32 -8.88 19.33 3.39
CA GLU A 32 -10.33 19.08 3.21
C GLU A 32 -10.91 19.67 1.90
N ASN A 33 -10.10 20.34 1.10
CA ASN A 33 -10.52 21.12 -0.04
C ASN A 33 -9.91 20.68 -1.38
N GLY A 34 -9.23 19.54 -1.48
CA GLY A 34 -8.71 19.03 -2.75
C GLY A 34 -7.82 20.00 -3.54
N ARG A 35 -7.01 20.83 -2.85
CA ARG A 35 -6.24 21.92 -3.46
C ARG A 35 -4.85 21.52 -3.95
N PHE A 36 -4.61 20.24 -4.20
CA PHE A 36 -3.38 19.82 -4.87
C PHE A 36 -3.46 20.06 -6.36
N CYS A 37 -2.38 20.53 -6.91
CA CYS A 37 -2.29 20.72 -8.35
C CYS A 37 -2.36 19.37 -9.08
N PRO A 38 -3.32 19.14 -9.98
CA PRO A 38 -3.44 17.89 -10.71
C PRO A 38 -2.30 17.65 -11.70
N GLU A 39 -1.46 18.67 -11.97
CA GLU A 39 -0.35 18.59 -12.91
C GLU A 39 0.98 18.30 -12.21
N CYS A 40 1.28 19.02 -11.12
CA CYS A 40 2.57 18.94 -10.43
C CYS A 40 2.44 18.56 -8.94
N TYR A 41 1.26 18.28 -8.46
CA TYR A 41 0.92 17.84 -7.08
C TYR A 41 1.38 18.79 -5.97
N CYS A 42 1.81 19.99 -6.31
CA CYS A 42 2.18 21.00 -5.35
C CYS A 42 0.93 21.51 -4.60
N ASN A 43 1.03 21.66 -3.28
CA ASN A 43 -0.01 22.24 -2.44
C ASN A 43 0.00 23.78 -2.40
N LYS A 44 1.03 24.43 -3.01
CA LYS A 44 1.13 25.88 -3.07
C LYS A 44 0.18 26.42 -4.11
N THR A 45 -1.04 26.74 -3.68
CA THR A 45 -2.10 27.24 -4.56
C THR A 45 -2.57 28.61 -4.14
N ILE A 46 -3.16 29.35 -5.06
CA ILE A 46 -3.85 30.63 -4.84
C ILE A 46 -5.27 30.55 -5.40
N CYS A 47 -6.19 31.30 -4.80
CA CYS A 47 -7.52 31.48 -5.37
C CYS A 47 -7.41 32.23 -6.72
N TYR A 48 -8.07 31.71 -7.75
CA TYR A 48 -8.01 32.23 -9.12
C TYR A 48 -9.40 32.40 -9.74
N GLY A 49 -10.18 33.31 -9.13
CA GLY A 49 -11.54 33.58 -9.59
C GLY A 49 -12.51 32.42 -9.43
N HIS A 50 -13.66 32.50 -10.08
CA HIS A 50 -14.72 31.52 -10.03
C HIS A 50 -15.02 30.99 -11.46
N ASN A 51 -15.57 29.78 -11.55
CA ASN A 51 -16.11 29.28 -12.78
C ASN A 51 -17.52 29.88 -13.04
N PRO A 52 -18.10 29.70 -14.24
CA PRO A 52 -19.45 30.22 -14.55
C PRO A 52 -20.58 29.73 -13.61
N ARG A 53 -20.33 28.64 -12.87
CA ARG A 53 -21.24 28.09 -11.85
C ARG A 53 -20.98 28.60 -10.44
N GLY A 54 -20.13 29.64 -10.28
CA GLY A 54 -19.79 30.24 -9.01
C GLY A 54 -18.80 29.44 -8.16
N THR A 55 -18.26 28.31 -8.64
CA THR A 55 -17.30 27.51 -7.87
C THR A 55 -15.90 28.11 -7.95
N GLN A 56 -15.21 28.21 -6.80
CA GLN A 56 -13.87 28.74 -6.68
C GLN A 56 -12.87 27.94 -7.53
N ARG A 57 -12.13 28.63 -8.38
CA ARG A 57 -10.97 28.09 -9.10
C ARG A 57 -9.69 28.38 -8.31
N VAL A 58 -8.70 27.53 -8.47
CA VAL A 58 -7.37 27.69 -7.87
C VAL A 58 -6.30 27.60 -8.94
N GLN A 59 -5.17 28.27 -8.71
CA GLN A 59 -3.99 28.20 -9.55
C GLN A 59 -2.79 27.70 -8.75
N CYS A 60 -2.05 26.76 -9.32
CA CYS A 60 -0.77 26.34 -8.78
C CYS A 60 0.27 27.42 -8.90
N ARG A 61 1.00 27.74 -7.83
CA ARG A 61 2.12 28.70 -7.87
C ARG A 61 3.35 28.16 -8.60
N VAL A 62 3.47 26.84 -8.73
CA VAL A 62 4.65 26.19 -9.34
C VAL A 62 4.48 26.05 -10.85
N CYS A 63 3.45 25.32 -11.30
CA CYS A 63 3.25 25.03 -12.74
C CYS A 63 2.20 25.92 -13.42
N ARG A 64 1.56 26.83 -12.67
CA ARG A 64 0.52 27.75 -13.17
C ARG A 64 -0.77 27.09 -13.65
N LYS A 65 -0.92 25.77 -13.50
CA LYS A 65 -2.17 25.07 -13.80
C LYS A 65 -3.32 25.69 -13.00
N VAL A 66 -4.44 25.92 -13.69
CA VAL A 66 -5.71 26.38 -13.08
C VAL A 66 -6.72 25.25 -13.14
N TRP A 67 -7.41 25.00 -12.02
CA TRP A 67 -8.48 24.00 -11.95
C TRP A 67 -9.54 24.39 -10.92
N THR A 68 -10.65 23.68 -10.93
CA THR A 68 -11.69 23.76 -9.89
C THR A 68 -11.52 22.57 -8.96
N PRO A 69 -11.19 22.77 -7.68
CA PRO A 69 -11.13 21.68 -6.73
C PRO A 69 -12.49 20.99 -6.62
N LYS A 70 -12.51 19.66 -6.69
CA LYS A 70 -13.71 18.91 -6.34
C LYS A 70 -13.98 19.11 -4.84
N GLN A 71 -15.16 19.57 -4.47
CA GLN A 71 -15.57 19.56 -3.07
C GLN A 71 -15.80 18.09 -2.67
N GLN A 72 -14.90 17.56 -1.88
CA GLN A 72 -15.14 16.28 -1.23
C GLN A 72 -16.14 16.52 -0.11
N LYS A 73 -17.28 15.87 -0.16
CA LYS A 73 -18.19 15.80 1.01
C LYS A 73 -17.40 15.18 2.15
N GLN A 74 -17.42 15.83 3.33
CA GLN A 74 -16.84 15.24 4.54
C GLN A 74 -17.48 13.86 4.75
N ARG A 75 -16.71 12.82 4.54
CA ARG A 75 -17.16 11.46 4.77
C ARG A 75 -17.02 11.17 6.25
N LYS A 76 -18.09 10.71 6.88
CA LYS A 76 -18.01 10.14 8.22
C LYS A 76 -17.31 8.77 8.08
N ILE A 77 -16.01 8.76 8.22
CA ILE A 77 -15.22 7.53 8.15
C ILE A 77 -15.51 6.73 9.42
N ILE A 78 -16.15 5.59 9.28
CA ILE A 78 -16.31 4.63 10.36
C ILE A 78 -14.94 3.99 10.54
N PRO A 79 -14.34 4.01 11.77
CA PRO A 79 -13.06 3.37 12.00
C PRO A 79 -13.15 1.87 11.67
N PRO A 80 -12.22 1.33 10.87
CA PRO A 80 -12.22 -0.09 10.56
C PRO A 80 -11.84 -0.92 11.79
N GLU A 81 -12.43 -2.08 11.93
CA GLU A 81 -12.03 -3.06 12.96
C GLU A 81 -10.72 -3.75 12.58
N ARG A 82 -10.54 -4.01 11.30
CA ARG A 82 -9.39 -4.69 10.72
C ARG A 82 -8.96 -4.02 9.43
N ILE A 83 -7.66 -3.82 9.29
CA ILE A 83 -7.04 -3.29 8.07
C ILE A 83 -6.36 -4.41 7.31
N GLU A 84 -6.70 -4.54 6.04
CA GLU A 84 -6.03 -5.37 5.05
C GLU A 84 -5.07 -4.51 4.24
N THR A 85 -3.79 -4.90 4.12
CA THR A 85 -2.79 -4.15 3.33
C THR A 85 -2.01 -5.06 2.40
N VAL A 86 -1.91 -4.64 1.16
CA VAL A 86 -1.14 -5.33 0.13
C VAL A 86 -0.20 -4.37 -0.59
N SER A 87 0.81 -4.93 -1.24
CA SER A 87 1.64 -4.21 -2.20
C SER A 87 1.41 -4.74 -3.61
N LEU A 88 1.41 -3.82 -4.58
CA LEU A 88 1.30 -4.12 -6.00
C LEU A 88 2.43 -3.45 -6.75
N ILE A 89 3.10 -4.18 -7.64
CA ILE A 89 4.09 -3.59 -8.54
C ILE A 89 3.39 -3.18 -9.83
N VAL A 90 3.50 -1.89 -10.17
CA VAL A 90 2.85 -1.34 -11.37
C VAL A 90 3.92 -0.86 -12.34
N PRO A 91 3.83 -1.25 -13.63
CA PRO A 91 4.73 -0.75 -14.65
C PRO A 91 4.47 0.74 -14.91
N PHE A 92 5.53 1.49 -15.23
CA PHE A 92 5.48 2.88 -15.65
C PHE A 92 6.54 3.17 -16.72
N GLN A 93 6.48 4.30 -17.39
CA GLN A 93 7.46 4.68 -18.40
C GLN A 93 8.86 4.83 -17.77
N GLY A 94 9.78 3.97 -18.17
CA GLY A 94 11.14 3.90 -17.61
C GLY A 94 11.29 2.92 -16.46
N SER A 95 10.25 2.11 -16.14
CA SER A 95 10.40 0.99 -15.23
C SER A 95 11.44 -0.01 -15.76
N SER A 96 12.18 -0.59 -14.85
CA SER A 96 13.20 -1.62 -15.15
C SER A 96 13.19 -2.65 -14.03
N ALA A 97 13.99 -3.71 -14.16
CA ALA A 97 14.21 -4.63 -13.06
C ALA A 97 14.70 -3.92 -11.79
N GLU A 98 15.37 -2.78 -11.96
CA GLU A 98 15.96 -1.97 -10.89
C GLU A 98 15.04 -0.86 -10.39
N GLN A 99 14.04 -0.44 -11.16
CA GLN A 99 13.14 0.66 -10.84
C GLN A 99 11.69 0.22 -10.93
N LYS A 100 11.13 -0.15 -9.79
CA LYS A 100 9.76 -0.61 -9.69
C LYS A 100 8.91 0.40 -8.90
N LEU A 101 7.73 0.71 -9.43
CA LEU A 101 6.73 1.47 -8.71
C LEU A 101 5.91 0.50 -7.85
N TYR A 102 6.10 0.58 -6.54
CA TYR A 102 5.28 -0.14 -5.57
C TYR A 102 4.10 0.73 -5.17
N VAL A 103 2.93 0.16 -5.26
CA VAL A 103 1.68 0.75 -4.79
C VAL A 103 1.26 0.03 -3.53
N LEU A 104 1.08 0.75 -2.45
CA LEU A 104 0.61 0.26 -1.17
C LEU A 104 -0.86 0.58 -1.02
N LEU A 105 -1.65 -0.42 -0.75
CA LEU A 105 -3.11 -0.35 -0.74
C LEU A 105 -3.61 -0.89 0.60
N SER A 106 -4.31 -0.05 1.37
CA SER A 106 -4.98 -0.47 2.60
C SER A 106 -6.48 -0.35 2.51
N PHE A 107 -7.16 -1.37 2.98
CA PHE A 107 -8.60 -1.52 2.90
C PHE A 107 -9.21 -1.74 4.29
N ASP A 108 -10.43 -1.30 4.47
CA ASP A 108 -11.32 -1.83 5.48
C ASP A 108 -11.67 -3.28 5.09
N ALA A 109 -11.23 -4.25 5.88
CA ALA A 109 -11.46 -5.64 5.59
C ALA A 109 -12.94 -6.05 5.70
N THR A 110 -13.77 -5.26 6.41
CA THR A 110 -15.20 -5.51 6.60
C THR A 110 -16.02 -4.96 5.43
N PHE A 111 -15.80 -3.70 5.11
CA PHE A 111 -16.59 -3.02 4.06
C PHE A 111 -15.90 -3.02 2.69
N GLY A 112 -14.62 -3.37 2.61
CA GLY A 112 -13.85 -3.40 1.37
C GLY A 112 -13.57 -2.02 0.77
N ASN A 113 -13.73 -0.94 1.53
CA ASN A 113 -13.40 0.40 1.10
C ASN A 113 -11.90 0.63 1.20
N ILE A 114 -11.36 1.36 0.24
CA ILE A 114 -9.96 1.77 0.28
C ILE A 114 -9.82 2.88 1.32
N LEU A 115 -8.96 2.64 2.31
CA LEU A 115 -8.67 3.56 3.40
C LEU A 115 -7.52 4.51 3.04
N HIS A 116 -6.46 3.95 2.44
CA HIS A 116 -5.28 4.70 2.06
C HIS A 116 -4.54 4.05 0.89
N ILE A 117 -4.00 4.91 0.02
CA ILE A 117 -3.09 4.52 -1.06
C ILE A 117 -1.84 5.38 -0.97
N SER A 118 -0.71 4.76 -1.15
CA SER A 118 0.55 5.46 -1.37
C SER A 118 1.42 4.71 -2.37
N THR A 119 2.42 5.39 -2.89
CA THR A 119 3.43 4.78 -3.75
C THR A 119 4.82 5.14 -3.26
N ASN A 120 5.81 4.42 -3.72
CA ASN A 120 7.20 4.77 -3.46
C ASN A 120 7.74 5.89 -4.40
N PHE A 121 6.85 6.55 -5.13
CA PHE A 121 7.20 7.75 -5.90
C PHE A 121 7.07 9.01 -5.03
N THR A 122 8.03 9.92 -5.13
CA THR A 122 7.96 11.27 -4.55
C THR A 122 8.34 12.32 -5.56
N GLN A 123 7.67 13.46 -5.54
CA GLN A 123 8.04 14.64 -6.34
C GLN A 123 9.02 15.56 -5.65
N HIS A 124 9.03 15.52 -4.33
CA HIS A 124 9.83 16.39 -3.48
C HIS A 124 11.12 15.68 -3.10
N PHE A 125 12.00 15.52 -4.07
CA PHE A 125 13.35 15.08 -3.81
C PHE A 125 14.26 16.31 -3.75
N ILE A 126 14.61 16.73 -2.53
CA ILE A 126 15.61 17.75 -2.27
C ILE A 126 16.80 17.01 -1.64
N GLY A 127 17.76 16.64 -2.44
CA GLY A 127 18.97 16.01 -1.92
C GLY A 127 19.94 15.70 -3.05
N GLU A 128 21.24 15.73 -2.73
CA GLU A 128 22.25 15.21 -3.62
C GLU A 128 21.94 13.77 -3.96
N THR A 129 21.95 13.48 -5.22
CA THR A 129 21.69 12.17 -5.80
C THR A 129 22.76 11.21 -5.32
N LEU A 130 22.56 10.56 -4.21
CA LEU A 130 23.31 9.34 -3.93
C LEU A 130 22.92 8.33 -5.01
N ARG A 131 23.75 8.25 -6.03
CA ARG A 131 23.63 7.27 -7.10
C ARG A 131 23.96 5.90 -6.53
N TYR A 132 23.00 5.29 -5.88
CA TYR A 132 23.12 3.89 -5.54
C TYR A 132 22.90 3.06 -6.82
N ARG A 133 23.92 2.33 -7.24
CA ARG A 133 23.72 1.20 -8.15
C ARG A 133 22.92 0.17 -7.39
N TRP A 134 21.63 0.16 -7.61
CA TRP A 134 20.82 -0.95 -7.20
C TRP A 134 21.13 -2.15 -8.08
N ARG A 135 21.67 -3.21 -7.50
CA ARG A 135 21.66 -4.51 -8.17
C ARG A 135 20.23 -5.01 -8.08
N GLY A 136 19.54 -4.93 -9.21
CA GLY A 136 18.16 -5.36 -9.33
C GLY A 136 18.00 -6.76 -8.79
N ARG A 137 17.08 -6.90 -7.87
CA ARG A 137 16.70 -8.20 -7.39
C ARG A 137 15.76 -8.79 -8.41
N ILE A 138 16.12 -9.94 -8.95
CA ILE A 138 15.20 -10.80 -9.68
C ILE A 138 14.18 -11.28 -8.61
N GLU A 139 12.97 -10.80 -8.68
CA GLU A 139 11.89 -11.42 -7.91
C GLU A 139 11.68 -12.81 -8.50
N PRO A 140 11.58 -13.85 -7.65
CA PRO A 140 11.30 -15.18 -8.17
C PRO A 140 9.96 -15.14 -8.89
N ASP A 141 9.86 -15.90 -9.96
CA ASP A 141 8.59 -16.13 -10.61
C ASP A 141 7.70 -16.96 -9.68
N LEU A 142 6.81 -16.28 -9.00
CA LEU A 142 5.87 -16.89 -8.06
C LEU A 142 4.63 -17.44 -8.76
N HIS A 143 4.44 -17.13 -10.06
CA HIS A 143 3.22 -17.49 -10.78
C HIS A 143 3.05 -18.98 -11.00
N HIS A 144 4.16 -19.71 -11.09
CA HIS A 144 4.14 -21.16 -11.34
C HIS A 144 4.42 -22.00 -10.08
N SER A 145 4.61 -21.36 -8.93
CA SER A 145 4.88 -22.06 -7.68
C SER A 145 3.58 -22.27 -6.90
N ASP A 146 3.42 -23.44 -6.28
CA ASP A 146 2.35 -23.64 -5.30
C ASP A 146 2.54 -22.74 -4.08
N ILE A 147 1.48 -22.61 -3.28
CA ILE A 147 1.45 -21.66 -2.17
C ILE A 147 2.53 -21.92 -1.11
N VAL A 148 2.90 -23.18 -0.85
CA VAL A 148 3.93 -23.55 0.13
C VAL A 148 5.30 -23.10 -0.37
N ASN A 149 5.61 -23.39 -1.63
CA ASN A 149 6.83 -22.94 -2.27
C ASN A 149 6.92 -21.42 -2.34
N ARG A 150 5.80 -20.71 -2.55
CA ARG A 150 5.77 -19.25 -2.50
C ARG A 150 6.15 -18.72 -1.13
N VAL A 151 5.62 -19.30 -0.07
CA VAL A 151 5.97 -18.93 1.32
C VAL A 151 7.47 -19.15 1.55
N ASP A 152 8.02 -20.31 1.20
CA ASP A 152 9.45 -20.62 1.36
C ASP A 152 10.35 -19.66 0.58
N LEU A 153 10.00 -19.37 -0.66
CA LEU A 153 10.76 -18.43 -1.49
C LEU A 153 10.77 -17.03 -0.88
N ARG A 154 9.64 -16.56 -0.35
CA ARG A 154 9.55 -15.26 0.30
C ARG A 154 10.34 -15.24 1.62
N GLU A 155 10.25 -16.29 2.44
CA GLU A 155 11.03 -16.42 3.69
C GLU A 155 12.53 -16.46 3.41
N THR A 156 12.97 -17.20 2.38
CA THR A 156 14.37 -17.18 1.95
C THR A 156 14.83 -15.79 1.53
N GLN A 157 13.93 -15.03 0.92
CA GLN A 157 14.21 -13.64 0.59
C GLN A 157 14.33 -12.77 1.83
N PHE A 158 13.50 -12.99 2.86
CA PHE A 158 13.59 -12.25 4.12
C PHE A 158 14.92 -12.52 4.83
N LEU A 159 15.36 -13.77 4.86
CA LEU A 159 16.66 -14.15 5.41
C LEU A 159 17.81 -13.40 4.73
N ARG A 160 17.83 -13.40 3.42
CA ARG A 160 18.85 -12.66 2.64
C ARG A 160 18.80 -11.16 2.92
N ARG A 161 17.62 -10.60 3.12
CA ARG A 161 17.43 -9.19 3.47
C ARG A 161 17.92 -8.86 4.88
N SER A 162 17.77 -9.77 5.85
CA SER A 162 18.18 -9.53 7.23
C SER A 162 19.68 -9.69 7.45
N GLN A 163 20.34 -10.53 6.69
CA GLN A 163 21.76 -10.84 6.84
C GLN A 163 22.68 -9.90 6.07
N PHE A 164 22.21 -9.41 4.94
CA PHE A 164 23.00 -8.56 4.05
C PHE A 164 22.21 -7.28 3.80
N ASP A 165 22.68 -6.21 4.36
CA ASP A 165 22.25 -4.84 4.09
C ASP A 165 22.37 -4.44 2.60
N GLU A 166 22.61 -5.38 1.74
CA GLU A 166 22.72 -5.22 0.29
C GLU A 166 21.42 -4.87 -0.39
N ILE A 167 20.32 -4.86 0.32
CA ILE A 167 19.16 -4.15 -0.17
C ILE A 167 19.47 -2.67 -0.04
N GLN A 168 20.32 -2.23 -0.88
CA GLN A 168 20.57 -0.82 -1.14
C GLN A 168 19.32 -0.26 -1.81
N TYR A 169 18.39 0.08 -1.02
CA TYR A 169 17.24 0.81 -1.41
C TYR A 169 17.65 2.28 -1.68
N GLY A 170 18.11 2.59 -2.84
CA GLY A 170 18.41 3.94 -3.25
C GLY A 170 17.15 4.70 -3.68
N SER A 171 17.19 6.00 -3.66
CA SER A 171 16.32 6.77 -4.52
C SER A 171 16.86 6.65 -5.94
N ALA A 172 16.07 6.11 -6.85
CA ALA A 172 16.41 6.15 -8.26
C ALA A 172 15.97 7.50 -8.81
N VAL A 173 16.90 8.28 -9.32
CA VAL A 173 16.58 9.49 -10.05
C VAL A 173 15.99 9.07 -11.38
N LEU A 174 14.76 9.46 -11.64
CA LEU A 174 14.11 9.25 -12.92
C LEU A 174 14.91 9.96 -14.00
N LYS A 175 15.19 9.27 -15.12
CA LYS A 175 15.98 9.80 -16.22
C LYS A 175 15.35 11.09 -16.77
N ARG A 176 16.24 12.05 -17.06
CA ARG A 176 16.05 13.31 -17.78
C ARG A 176 14.61 13.85 -17.87
N ASN A 177 14.36 14.97 -17.21
CA ASN A 177 13.14 15.77 -17.22
C ASN A 177 11.94 15.24 -16.43
N ALA A 178 11.99 14.07 -15.82
CA ALA A 178 10.97 13.66 -14.88
C ALA A 178 11.27 14.28 -13.50
N ARG A 179 10.33 15.07 -12.99
CA ARG A 179 10.41 15.63 -11.65
C ARG A 179 10.00 14.53 -10.65
N GLY A 180 10.91 14.16 -9.76
CA GLY A 180 10.65 13.20 -8.70
C GLY A 180 11.67 12.07 -8.60
N ALA A 181 11.46 11.19 -7.66
CA ALA A 181 12.29 10.01 -7.41
C ALA A 181 11.45 8.80 -7.01
N ILE A 182 11.96 7.62 -7.31
CA ILE A 182 11.45 6.35 -6.81
C ILE A 182 12.21 6.04 -5.52
N LEU A 183 11.49 6.02 -4.41
CA LEU A 183 12.03 5.69 -3.11
C LEU A 183 12.08 4.16 -2.91
N ARG A 184 12.72 3.77 -1.83
CA ARG A 184 12.67 2.39 -1.36
C ARG A 184 11.25 2.01 -0.94
N PRO A 185 10.77 0.80 -1.25
CA PRO A 185 9.47 0.35 -0.79
C PRO A 185 9.31 0.43 0.73
N VAL A 186 10.38 0.16 1.48
CA VAL A 186 10.35 0.22 2.95
C VAL A 186 10.07 1.63 3.48
N ILE A 187 10.61 2.67 2.85
CA ILE A 187 10.34 4.08 3.22
C ILE A 187 8.87 4.40 3.00
N ALA A 188 8.36 4.05 1.82
CA ALA A 188 6.96 4.25 1.48
C ALA A 188 6.04 3.49 2.44
N ALA A 189 6.39 2.25 2.83
CA ALA A 189 5.61 1.46 3.76
C ALA A 189 5.55 2.09 5.17
N HIS A 190 6.69 2.56 5.69
CA HIS A 190 6.68 3.26 6.97
C HIS A 190 5.81 4.52 6.94
N GLY A 191 5.91 5.31 5.86
CA GLY A 191 5.06 6.48 5.68
C GLY A 191 3.58 6.11 5.55
N HIS A 192 3.27 5.10 4.75
CA HIS A 192 1.92 4.59 4.54
C HIS A 192 1.24 4.22 5.86
N PHE A 193 1.90 3.39 6.68
CA PHE A 193 1.35 2.98 7.96
C PHE A 193 1.35 4.12 8.98
N ARG A 194 2.28 5.06 8.92
CA ARG A 194 2.24 6.25 9.76
C ARG A 194 1.00 7.09 9.48
N VAL A 195 0.63 7.28 8.22
CA VAL A 195 -0.63 7.93 7.85
C VAL A 195 -1.83 7.17 8.41
N LEU A 196 -1.88 5.86 8.23
CA LEU A 196 -2.95 5.02 8.75
C LEU A 196 -3.07 5.10 10.27
N SER A 197 -1.95 5.13 11.01
CA SER A 197 -1.97 5.24 12.48
C SER A 197 -2.51 6.58 12.96
N ILE A 198 -2.37 7.63 12.18
CA ILE A 198 -2.95 8.95 12.48
C ILE A 198 -4.45 8.97 12.17
N LEU A 199 -4.85 8.38 11.03
CA LEU A 199 -6.25 8.33 10.63
C LEU A 199 -7.07 7.35 11.48
N PHE A 200 -6.47 6.21 11.85
CA PHE A 200 -7.14 5.09 12.53
C PHE A 200 -6.32 4.59 13.74
N PRO A 201 -6.11 5.43 14.76
CA PRO A 201 -5.21 5.11 15.88
C PRO A 201 -5.70 3.93 16.75
N LYS A 202 -6.97 3.55 16.65
CA LYS A 202 -7.59 2.51 17.48
C LYS A 202 -7.66 1.13 16.82
N VAL A 203 -7.20 1.01 15.58
CA VAL A 203 -7.23 -0.28 14.89
C VAL A 203 -6.21 -1.23 15.51
N LYS A 204 -6.67 -2.42 15.83
CA LYS A 204 -5.89 -3.44 16.53
C LYS A 204 -5.45 -4.60 15.64
N VAL A 205 -6.18 -4.87 14.56
CA VAL A 205 -5.92 -6.04 13.71
C VAL A 205 -5.42 -5.60 12.34
N HIS A 206 -4.22 -6.06 12.00
CA HIS A 206 -3.57 -5.80 10.73
C HIS A 206 -3.31 -7.11 10.00
N VAL A 207 -3.81 -7.21 8.79
CA VAL A 207 -3.62 -8.34 7.88
C VAL A 207 -2.83 -7.83 6.69
N ILE A 208 -1.67 -8.41 6.43
CA ILE A 208 -0.77 -7.95 5.38
C ILE A 208 -0.39 -9.09 4.45
N SER A 209 -0.19 -8.77 3.17
CA SER A 209 0.43 -9.70 2.25
C SER A 209 1.84 -10.07 2.71
N HIS A 210 2.32 -11.24 2.32
CA HIS A 210 3.58 -11.81 2.78
C HIS A 210 4.80 -11.05 2.23
N GLU A 211 4.99 -9.80 2.71
CA GLU A 211 6.10 -8.90 2.33
C GLU A 211 6.86 -8.39 3.55
N CYS A 212 8.18 -8.60 3.60
CA CYS A 212 8.98 -8.24 4.78
C CYS A 212 8.99 -6.74 5.09
N PHE A 213 8.94 -5.88 4.08
CA PHE A 213 8.93 -4.44 4.28
C PHE A 213 7.61 -3.93 4.86
N LEU A 214 6.48 -4.61 4.59
CA LEU A 214 5.21 -4.33 5.24
C LEU A 214 5.26 -4.70 6.72
N ARG A 215 5.73 -5.93 7.04
CA ARG A 215 5.88 -6.41 8.41
C ARG A 215 6.69 -5.43 9.26
N GLY A 216 7.88 -5.06 8.79
CA GLY A 216 8.76 -4.16 9.53
C GLY A 216 8.12 -2.79 9.78
N ALA A 217 7.43 -2.25 8.80
CA ALA A 217 6.78 -0.96 8.91
C ALA A 217 5.59 -0.98 9.89
N VAL A 218 4.71 -1.99 9.83
CA VAL A 218 3.59 -2.14 10.78
C VAL A 218 4.10 -2.27 12.21
N ILE A 219 5.06 -3.18 12.46
CA ILE A 219 5.61 -3.40 13.81
C ILE A 219 6.23 -2.12 14.35
N THR A 220 6.91 -1.34 13.51
CA THR A 220 7.53 -0.08 13.97
C THR A 220 6.49 0.97 14.31
N VAL A 221 5.46 1.13 13.48
CA VAL A 221 4.46 2.19 13.65
C VAL A 221 3.54 1.93 14.85
N TRP A 222 3.15 0.68 15.09
CA TRP A 222 2.30 0.28 16.22
C TRP A 222 3.07 -0.50 17.29
N ALA A 223 4.36 -0.17 17.49
CA ALA A 223 5.23 -0.89 18.41
C ALA A 223 4.67 -0.99 19.83
N ASP A 224 4.03 0.05 20.33
CA ASP A 224 3.47 0.07 21.68
C ASP A 224 2.25 -0.85 21.78
N LEU A 225 1.37 -0.85 20.77
CA LEU A 225 0.21 -1.73 20.69
C LEU A 225 0.63 -3.21 20.75
N PHE A 226 1.65 -3.58 19.98
CA PHE A 226 2.15 -4.95 19.95
C PHE A 226 2.92 -5.35 21.22
N ARG A 227 3.67 -4.42 21.83
CA ARG A 227 4.32 -4.67 23.14
C ARG A 227 3.31 -4.91 24.25
N GLN A 228 2.19 -4.21 24.23
CA GLN A 228 1.09 -4.35 25.19
C GLN A 228 0.21 -5.58 24.89
N ARG A 229 0.50 -6.32 23.82
CA ARG A 229 -0.33 -7.47 23.35
C ARG A 229 -1.78 -7.10 23.07
N GLU A 230 -2.03 -5.85 22.69
CA GLU A 230 -3.35 -5.35 22.33
C GLU A 230 -3.61 -5.37 20.83
N GLY A 231 -2.57 -5.64 20.02
CA GLY A 231 -2.65 -5.66 18.56
C GLY A 231 -2.28 -7.02 17.98
N GLU A 232 -2.90 -7.34 16.86
CA GLU A 232 -2.65 -8.53 16.08
C GLU A 232 -2.10 -8.17 14.70
N LEU A 233 -1.04 -8.86 14.30
CA LEU A 233 -0.46 -8.74 12.98
C LEU A 233 -0.36 -10.12 12.33
N TRP A 234 -0.89 -10.23 11.14
CA TRP A 234 -0.98 -11.47 10.39
C TRP A 234 -0.37 -11.35 9.01
N PHE A 235 0.44 -12.33 8.62
CA PHE A 235 0.75 -12.57 7.21
C PHE A 235 -0.31 -13.46 6.58
N ILE A 236 -0.64 -13.16 5.31
CA ILE A 236 -1.43 -14.04 4.46
C ILE A 236 -0.75 -14.19 3.10
N GLU A 237 -0.74 -15.44 2.63
CA GLU A 237 -0.50 -15.81 1.25
C GLU A 237 -1.75 -16.54 0.76
N GLU A 238 -2.28 -16.15 -0.42
CA GLU A 238 -3.50 -16.74 -0.98
C GLU A 238 -3.31 -17.20 -2.43
N GLU A 239 -3.96 -18.29 -2.77
CA GLU A 239 -4.12 -18.79 -4.11
C GLU A 239 -5.61 -19.06 -4.35
N ILE A 240 -6.27 -18.13 -5.05
CA ILE A 240 -7.71 -18.18 -5.28
C ILE A 240 -7.95 -18.45 -6.76
N ASN A 241 -8.37 -19.68 -7.06
CA ASN A 241 -8.67 -20.17 -8.40
C ASN A 241 -10.18 -20.22 -8.68
N ASP A 242 -11.00 -20.15 -7.62
CA ASP A 242 -12.46 -20.16 -7.69
C ASP A 242 -13.00 -19.13 -6.68
N SER A 243 -13.38 -17.95 -7.19
CA SER A 243 -13.89 -16.84 -6.37
C SER A 243 -15.32 -17.08 -5.86
N ASP A 244 -16.08 -17.97 -6.49
CA ASP A 244 -17.49 -18.22 -6.19
C ASP A 244 -17.68 -19.40 -5.25
N SER A 245 -16.61 -19.93 -4.67
CA SER A 245 -16.68 -21.07 -3.76
C SER A 245 -17.29 -20.66 -2.42
N ASN A 246 -18.51 -21.16 -2.17
CA ASN A 246 -19.24 -20.98 -0.92
C ASN A 246 -18.97 -22.12 0.10
N THR A 247 -18.04 -23.01 -0.19
CA THR A 247 -17.67 -24.07 0.76
C THR A 247 -16.83 -23.51 1.90
N PRO A 248 -16.93 -24.02 3.13
CA PRO A 248 -16.07 -23.58 4.23
C PRO A 248 -14.59 -23.89 3.96
N TRP A 249 -13.72 -23.13 4.57
CA TRP A 249 -12.30 -23.43 4.59
C TRP A 249 -12.03 -24.63 5.50
N ASN A 250 -11.25 -25.58 5.03
CA ASN A 250 -10.84 -26.76 5.78
C ASN A 250 -9.39 -26.59 6.23
N PHE A 251 -9.16 -26.67 7.53
CA PHE A 251 -7.83 -26.68 8.11
C PHE A 251 -7.06 -27.94 7.69
N GLN A 252 -5.84 -27.76 7.16
CA GLN A 252 -5.01 -28.84 6.65
C GLN A 252 -3.82 -29.14 7.57
N GLY A 253 -3.44 -28.22 8.43
CA GLY A 253 -2.32 -28.39 9.34
C GLY A 253 -1.52 -27.12 9.56
N ILE A 254 -0.44 -27.28 10.32
CA ILE A 254 0.53 -26.21 10.61
C ILE A 254 1.88 -26.63 10.03
N THR A 255 2.52 -25.71 9.31
CA THR A 255 3.86 -25.88 8.78
C THR A 255 4.75 -24.76 9.29
N GLN A 256 6.05 -25.03 9.45
CA GLN A 256 7.02 -24.04 9.91
C GLN A 256 7.89 -23.60 8.75
N HIS A 257 7.97 -22.29 8.53
CA HIS A 257 8.74 -21.71 7.46
C HIS A 257 9.64 -20.57 7.96
N GLY A 258 10.70 -20.37 7.24
CA GLY A 258 11.66 -19.31 7.51
C GLY A 258 12.61 -19.58 8.67
N TRP A 259 13.63 -18.74 8.80
CA TRP A 259 14.66 -18.84 9.83
C TRP A 259 14.12 -18.61 11.26
N TRP A 260 12.98 -17.89 11.37
CA TRP A 260 12.31 -17.60 12.64
C TRP A 260 11.25 -18.63 12.99
N GLN A 261 11.16 -19.73 12.22
CA GLN A 261 10.25 -20.87 12.43
C GLN A 261 8.78 -20.44 12.59
N GLY A 262 8.35 -19.50 11.73
CA GLY A 262 6.98 -19.01 11.73
C GLY A 262 5.99 -20.14 11.53
N GLN A 263 4.98 -20.21 12.41
CA GLN A 263 3.92 -21.21 12.33
C GLN A 263 2.86 -20.74 11.34
N TRP A 264 2.80 -21.39 10.20
CA TRP A 264 1.85 -21.12 9.15
C TRP A 264 0.71 -22.13 9.20
N GLN A 265 -0.50 -21.66 9.36
CA GLN A 265 -1.71 -22.44 9.25
C GLN A 265 -2.08 -22.56 7.78
N PHE A 266 -2.22 -23.78 7.30
CA PHE A 266 -2.62 -24.08 5.93
C PHE A 266 -4.11 -24.42 5.87
N TRP A 267 -4.83 -23.76 4.96
CA TRP A 267 -6.25 -23.93 4.74
C TRP A 267 -6.54 -24.20 3.27
N ALA A 268 -7.50 -25.08 3.01
CA ALA A 268 -7.93 -25.42 1.66
C ALA A 268 -9.45 -25.32 1.52
N GLN A 269 -9.90 -24.87 0.35
CA GLN A 269 -11.30 -24.74 -0.03
C GLN A 269 -11.45 -25.07 -1.51
N LYS A 270 -11.82 -26.28 -1.88
CA LYS A 270 -11.81 -26.76 -3.28
C LYS A 270 -10.47 -26.53 -3.98
N LYS A 271 -10.46 -25.61 -4.96
CA LYS A 271 -9.26 -25.21 -5.71
C LYS A 271 -8.48 -24.06 -5.06
N ASN A 272 -9.04 -23.47 -3.99
CA ASN A 272 -8.44 -22.37 -3.29
C ASN A 272 -7.52 -22.86 -2.18
N ARG A 273 -6.46 -22.12 -1.93
CA ARG A 273 -5.49 -22.36 -0.87
C ARG A 273 -5.17 -21.06 -0.17
N LYS A 274 -4.98 -21.09 1.15
CA LYS A 274 -4.41 -19.97 1.89
C LYS A 274 -3.48 -20.44 2.99
N MET A 275 -2.48 -19.66 3.26
CA MET A 275 -1.58 -19.82 4.39
C MET A 275 -1.59 -18.56 5.23
N VAL A 276 -1.73 -18.70 6.54
CA VAL A 276 -1.86 -17.60 7.50
C VAL A 276 -0.87 -17.79 8.62
N CYS A 277 -0.13 -16.75 8.98
CA CYS A 277 0.83 -16.77 10.07
C CYS A 277 0.64 -15.58 11.00
N SER A 278 0.44 -15.84 12.29
CA SER A 278 0.44 -14.79 13.32
C SER A 278 1.87 -14.34 13.60
N LEU A 279 2.10 -13.03 13.57
CA LEU A 279 3.39 -12.42 13.85
C LEU A 279 3.53 -11.88 15.29
N THR A 280 2.41 -11.75 15.99
CA THR A 280 2.34 -11.13 17.33
C THR A 280 1.63 -12.00 18.37
N GLY A 281 1.34 -13.27 18.02
CA GLY A 281 0.69 -14.21 18.93
C GLY A 281 -0.82 -13.99 19.09
N GLY A 282 -1.50 -13.50 18.04
CA GLY A 282 -2.96 -13.39 17.98
C GLY A 282 -3.67 -14.74 18.09
N ASP A 283 -4.95 -14.72 18.43
CA ASP A 283 -5.76 -15.93 18.60
C ASP A 283 -5.88 -16.69 17.27
N SER A 284 -5.38 -17.91 17.25
CA SER A 284 -5.41 -18.80 16.10
C SER A 284 -6.82 -19.16 15.61
N ASN A 285 -7.84 -19.01 16.47
CA ASN A 285 -9.22 -19.31 16.15
C ASN A 285 -9.80 -18.37 15.08
N ASN A 286 -9.24 -17.19 14.92
CA ASN A 286 -9.70 -16.20 13.92
C ASN A 286 -9.04 -16.38 12.55
N ALA A 287 -8.04 -17.24 12.41
CA ALA A 287 -7.26 -17.37 11.17
C ALA A 287 -8.10 -17.80 9.96
N GLU A 288 -9.17 -18.58 10.17
CA GLU A 288 -10.09 -18.97 9.10
C GLU A 288 -10.75 -17.77 8.42
N THR A 289 -11.09 -16.72 9.18
CA THR A 289 -11.82 -15.55 8.69
C THR A 289 -10.91 -14.51 8.01
N LEU A 290 -9.60 -14.68 8.16
CA LEU A 290 -8.64 -13.75 7.57
C LEU A 290 -8.54 -13.99 6.06
N SER A 291 -8.52 -12.91 5.29
CA SER A 291 -8.42 -12.94 3.83
C SER A 291 -7.88 -11.63 3.30
N LEU A 292 -7.44 -11.64 2.03
CA LEU A 292 -7.09 -10.48 1.23
C LEU A 292 -8.19 -10.19 0.18
N THR A 293 -9.44 -10.43 0.55
CA THR A 293 -10.57 -10.35 -0.38
C THR A 293 -10.84 -8.93 -0.86
N ALA A 294 -10.72 -7.94 0.01
CA ALA A 294 -10.97 -6.54 -0.35
C ALA A 294 -9.97 -6.04 -1.40
N SER A 295 -8.68 -6.31 -1.17
CA SER A 295 -7.62 -5.94 -2.11
C SER A 295 -7.74 -6.70 -3.43
N ARG A 296 -8.06 -7.99 -3.40
CA ARG A 296 -8.24 -8.79 -4.60
C ARG A 296 -9.37 -8.27 -5.49
N HIS A 297 -10.50 -7.89 -4.91
CA HIS A 297 -11.61 -7.30 -5.66
C HIS A 297 -11.20 -5.98 -6.31
N PHE A 298 -10.51 -5.11 -5.58
CA PHE A 298 -10.03 -3.86 -6.14
C PHE A 298 -8.99 -4.08 -7.23
N ILE A 299 -7.99 -4.94 -7.01
CA ILE A 299 -6.94 -5.24 -7.99
C ILE A 299 -7.55 -5.81 -9.27
N HIS A 300 -8.49 -6.75 -9.14
CA HIS A 300 -9.20 -7.30 -10.29
C HIS A 300 -9.95 -6.19 -11.06
N TRP A 301 -10.70 -5.36 -10.36
CA TRP A 301 -11.39 -4.22 -10.95
C TRP A 301 -10.42 -3.21 -11.59
N LEU A 302 -9.28 -2.94 -10.95
CA LEU A 302 -8.25 -2.02 -11.44
C LEU A 302 -7.70 -2.46 -12.80
N TYR A 303 -7.39 -3.75 -12.95
CA TYR A 303 -6.89 -4.30 -14.21
C TYR A 303 -7.93 -4.31 -15.35
N GLN A 304 -9.20 -4.16 -15.04
CA GLN A 304 -10.26 -3.99 -16.05
C GLN A 304 -10.38 -2.54 -16.56
N GLN A 305 -9.71 -1.58 -15.89
CA GLN A 305 -9.79 -0.18 -16.31
C GLN A 305 -8.86 0.07 -17.51
N THR A 306 -9.41 0.50 -18.65
CA THR A 306 -8.65 0.75 -19.88
C THR A 306 -7.47 1.71 -19.66
N ASN A 307 -7.68 2.77 -18.85
CA ASN A 307 -6.62 3.73 -18.56
C ASN A 307 -5.46 3.11 -17.79
N PHE A 308 -5.74 2.12 -16.95
CA PHE A 308 -4.71 1.46 -16.13
C PHE A 308 -3.88 0.46 -16.96
N THR A 309 -4.46 -0.19 -17.96
CA THR A 309 -3.73 -1.13 -18.84
C THR A 309 -2.60 -0.45 -19.63
N HIS A 310 -2.68 0.88 -19.79
CA HIS A 310 -1.65 1.69 -20.46
C HIS A 310 -0.67 2.37 -19.48
N SER A 311 -0.66 1.98 -18.22
CA SER A 311 0.20 2.57 -17.17
C SER A 311 1.69 2.55 -17.52
N ALA A 312 2.16 1.53 -18.23
CA ALA A 312 3.55 1.41 -18.68
C ALA A 312 4.01 2.58 -19.58
N GLN A 313 3.09 3.32 -20.19
CA GLN A 313 3.38 4.48 -21.03
C GLN A 313 3.38 5.80 -20.26
N LEU A 314 2.94 5.79 -19.00
CA LEU A 314 2.81 6.97 -18.15
C LEU A 314 4.02 7.11 -17.22
N SER A 315 4.38 8.35 -16.89
CA SER A 315 5.39 8.60 -15.85
C SER A 315 4.91 8.10 -14.48
N ALA A 316 5.85 7.78 -13.57
CA ALA A 316 5.52 7.28 -12.22
C ALA A 316 4.53 8.19 -11.46
N GLY A 317 4.69 9.52 -11.58
CA GLY A 317 3.75 10.47 -10.97
C GLY A 317 2.35 10.42 -11.57
N ARG A 318 2.25 10.21 -12.90
CA ARG A 318 0.95 10.05 -13.57
C ARG A 318 0.28 8.73 -13.20
N VAL A 319 1.04 7.65 -13.09
CA VAL A 319 0.53 6.35 -12.61
C VAL A 319 0.02 6.48 -11.17
N THR A 320 0.78 7.12 -10.29
CA THR A 320 0.36 7.39 -8.91
C THR A 320 -0.97 8.12 -8.87
N GLN A 321 -1.11 9.21 -9.65
CA GLN A 321 -2.37 9.96 -9.72
C GLN A 321 -3.51 9.13 -10.27
N LEU A 322 -3.28 8.42 -11.36
CA LEU A 322 -4.29 7.56 -11.99
C LEU A 322 -4.86 6.55 -10.98
N ILE A 323 -3.99 5.91 -10.20
CA ILE A 323 -4.42 4.93 -9.20
C ILE A 323 -5.22 5.60 -8.08
N CYS A 324 -4.81 6.78 -7.62
CA CYS A 324 -5.57 7.55 -6.63
C CYS A 324 -6.97 7.94 -7.15
N ASP A 325 -7.05 8.40 -8.40
CA ASP A 325 -8.34 8.76 -9.02
C ASP A 325 -9.24 7.53 -9.18
N LEU A 326 -8.69 6.41 -9.65
CA LEU A 326 -9.42 5.14 -9.77
C LEU A 326 -9.88 4.60 -8.41
N ALA A 327 -9.07 4.72 -7.37
CA ALA A 327 -9.47 4.33 -6.02
C ALA A 327 -10.63 5.17 -5.48
N HIS A 328 -10.62 6.46 -5.77
CA HIS A 328 -11.74 7.34 -5.43
C HIS A 328 -13.01 6.89 -6.14
N ASP A 329 -12.95 6.66 -7.45
CA ASP A 329 -14.08 6.17 -8.26
C ASP A 329 -14.59 4.80 -7.77
N TYR A 330 -13.69 3.92 -7.34
CA TYR A 330 -14.04 2.62 -6.78
C TYR A 330 -14.84 2.76 -5.48
N ASN A 331 -14.37 3.59 -4.55
CA ASN A 331 -15.07 3.85 -3.30
C ASN A 331 -16.44 4.50 -3.54
N GLU A 332 -16.55 5.49 -4.44
CA GLU A 332 -17.83 6.10 -4.78
C GLU A 332 -18.86 5.09 -5.31
N LYS A 333 -18.44 4.21 -6.21
CA LYS A 333 -19.32 3.16 -6.76
C LYS A 333 -19.81 2.17 -5.71
N ARG A 334 -19.00 1.89 -4.68
CA ARG A 334 -19.40 1.00 -3.58
C ARG A 334 -20.40 1.66 -2.64
N GLU A 335 -20.25 2.94 -2.35
CA GLU A 335 -21.19 3.70 -1.52
C GLU A 335 -22.58 3.76 -2.15
N ILE A 336 -22.67 3.98 -3.46
CA ILE A 336 -23.96 4.00 -4.18
C ILE A 336 -24.67 2.65 -4.06
N LYS A 337 -23.95 1.53 -4.22
CA LYS A 337 -24.54 0.20 -4.08
C LYS A 337 -24.99 -0.11 -2.64
N GLY A 338 -24.31 0.42 -1.64
CA GLY A 338 -24.66 0.23 -0.23
C GLY A 338 -25.92 1.01 0.19
N THR A 339 -26.20 2.15 -0.44
CA THR A 339 -27.42 2.94 -0.18
C THR A 339 -28.66 2.33 -0.81
N ASP A 340 -28.55 1.64 -1.94
CA ASP A 340 -29.71 0.99 -2.60
C ASP A 340 -30.20 -0.26 -1.84
N CYS A 341 -29.34 -0.95 -1.10
CA CYS A 341 -29.76 -2.09 -0.25
C CYS A 341 -30.47 -1.67 1.05
N GLY A 342 -30.37 -0.40 1.47
CA GLY A 342 -31.00 0.11 2.70
C GLY A 342 -32.43 0.63 2.53
N SER A 343 -32.93 0.74 1.28
CA SER A 343 -34.26 1.33 0.99
C SER A 343 -35.35 0.30 0.76
N GLN A 344 -35.08 -0.98 0.95
CA GLN A 344 -36.08 -2.06 0.88
C GLN A 344 -36.23 -2.71 2.27
N LYS A 345 -36.76 -1.97 3.24
CA LYS A 345 -37.38 -2.53 4.44
C LYS A 345 -38.59 -1.67 4.83
#